data_bcaa80380d5fb0413b49721845666276
#
_entry.id   bcaa80380d5fb0413b49721845666276
#
_cell.length_a   1.000
_cell.length_b   1.000
_cell.length_c   1.000
_cell.angle_alpha   90.00
_cell.angle_beta   90.00
_cell.angle_gamma   90.00
#
_symmetry.space_group_name_H-M   'P 1'
#
loop_
_entity.id
_entity.type
_entity.pdbx_description
1 polymer ?
#
loop_
_entity_poly.entity_id
_entity_poly.type
_entity_poly.pdbx_seq_one_letter_code
_entity_poly.pdbx_strand_id
1 'polypeptide(L)'
;MANKKVLIIDDDAHLREGLCEVLDLEGFSCFEAGNAKTGIESAKKNKPEVVIMDIQLPDSSGFQICQELRKHSKDVILIMMTGRFLSSEEKTQGFELGADEYITKPFDVRELTARIKQLLLRKNK
;
A
#
# COMPACT_ATOMS: atom_id res chain seq x y z
N MET A 1 -18.97 -2.29 13.82
CA MET A 1 -18.50 -2.62 12.46
C MET A 1 -17.02 -2.92 12.48
N ALA A 2 -16.58 -3.85 11.66
CA ALA A 2 -15.17 -4.17 11.55
C ALA A 2 -14.40 -2.99 10.94
N ASN A 3 -13.22 -2.71 11.49
CA ASN A 3 -12.35 -1.68 10.94
C ASN A 3 -11.81 -2.10 9.58
N LYS A 4 -11.62 -1.13 8.69
CA LYS A 4 -10.95 -1.39 7.41
C LYS A 4 -9.50 -1.79 7.69
N LYS A 5 -8.99 -2.74 6.94
CA LYS A 5 -7.64 -3.28 7.12
C LYS A 5 -6.68 -2.65 6.13
N VAL A 6 -5.52 -2.22 6.64
CA VAL A 6 -4.44 -1.65 5.83
C VAL A 6 -3.18 -2.48 6.07
N LEU A 7 -2.53 -2.88 4.98
CA LEU A 7 -1.25 -3.58 5.05
C LEU A 7 -0.15 -2.64 4.54
N ILE A 8 0.92 -2.50 5.31
CA ILE A 8 2.07 -1.69 4.92
C ILE A 8 3.26 -2.61 4.66
N ILE A 9 3.81 -2.55 3.46
CA ILE A 9 4.97 -3.35 3.04
C ILE A 9 6.14 -2.41 2.78
N ASP A 10 7.10 -2.37 3.69
CA ASP A 10 8.27 -1.51 3.60
C ASP A 10 9.36 -2.11 4.49
N ASP A 11 10.61 -2.09 4.05
CA ASP A 11 11.70 -2.63 4.85
C ASP A 11 12.16 -1.71 5.98
N ASP A 12 11.68 -0.48 6.01
CA ASP A 12 11.96 0.47 7.10
C ASP A 12 10.96 0.27 8.24
N ALA A 13 11.41 -0.37 9.32
CA ALA A 13 10.58 -0.69 10.47
C ALA A 13 10.03 0.57 11.16
N HIS A 14 10.83 1.63 11.24
CA HIS A 14 10.39 2.88 11.87
C HIS A 14 9.25 3.53 11.09
N LEU A 15 9.36 3.52 9.76
CA LEU A 15 8.31 4.06 8.90
C LEU A 15 7.01 3.27 9.07
N ARG A 16 7.11 1.94 9.05
CA ARG A 16 5.94 1.08 9.22
C ARG A 16 5.25 1.33 10.56
N GLU A 17 6.03 1.33 11.63
CA GLU A 17 5.49 1.52 12.98
C GLU A 17 4.80 2.87 13.13
N GLY A 18 5.43 3.92 12.63
CA GLY A 18 4.86 5.27 12.69
C GLY A 18 3.55 5.39 11.91
N LEU A 19 3.51 4.81 10.71
CA LEU A 19 2.29 4.80 9.90
C LEU A 19 1.18 4.01 10.58
N CYS A 20 1.52 2.83 11.12
CA CYS A 20 0.52 2.01 11.79
C CYS A 20 -0.09 2.71 13.00
N GLU A 21 0.73 3.42 13.79
CA GLU A 21 0.20 4.19 14.92
C GLU A 21 -0.84 5.21 14.48
N VAL A 22 -0.54 5.96 13.43
CA VAL A 22 -1.46 6.99 12.94
C VAL A 22 -2.72 6.36 12.36
N LEU A 23 -2.55 5.31 11.56
CA LEU A 23 -3.70 4.63 10.94
C LEU A 23 -4.60 3.96 11.98
N ASP A 24 -4.00 3.38 13.02
CA ASP A 24 -4.79 2.81 14.13
C ASP A 24 -5.60 3.90 14.84
N LEU A 25 -5.02 5.07 15.06
CA LEU A 25 -5.73 6.20 15.66
C LEU A 25 -6.87 6.69 14.76
N GLU A 26 -6.75 6.53 13.46
CA GLU A 26 -7.78 6.91 12.50
C GLU A 26 -8.85 5.82 12.33
N GLY A 27 -8.74 4.71 13.06
CA GLY A 27 -9.75 3.66 13.05
C GLY A 27 -9.49 2.51 12.10
N PHE A 28 -8.30 2.43 11.49
CA PHE A 28 -7.92 1.31 10.65
C PHE A 28 -7.29 0.20 11.48
N SER A 29 -7.37 -1.05 10.99
CA SER A 29 -6.60 -2.15 11.52
C SER A 29 -5.36 -2.31 10.65
N CYS A 30 -4.18 -2.05 11.21
CA CYS A 30 -2.94 -2.00 10.43
C CYS A 30 -2.10 -3.26 10.60
N PHE A 31 -1.62 -3.78 9.47
CA PHE A 31 -0.71 -4.92 9.43
C PHE A 31 0.60 -4.48 8.79
N GLU A 32 1.70 -5.13 9.14
CA GLU A 32 3.04 -4.77 8.66
C GLU A 32 3.76 -5.97 8.05
N ALA A 33 4.56 -5.69 7.02
CA ALA A 33 5.47 -6.68 6.43
C ALA A 33 6.74 -5.96 5.96
N GLY A 34 7.89 -6.59 6.16
CA GLY A 34 9.19 -5.99 5.83
C GLY A 34 9.73 -6.37 4.46
N ASN A 35 9.07 -7.26 3.72
CA ASN A 35 9.51 -7.67 2.39
C ASN A 35 8.31 -8.16 1.58
N ALA A 36 8.56 -8.44 0.28
CA ALA A 36 7.48 -8.81 -0.63
C ALA A 36 6.85 -10.15 -0.26
N LYS A 37 7.67 -11.13 0.10
CA LYS A 37 7.15 -12.47 0.43
C LYS A 37 6.17 -12.44 1.59
N THR A 38 6.57 -11.86 2.71
CA THR A 38 5.70 -11.77 3.88
C THR A 38 4.51 -10.83 3.64
N GLY A 39 4.71 -9.81 2.80
CA GLY A 39 3.63 -8.91 2.41
C GLY A 39 2.54 -9.61 1.63
N ILE A 40 2.92 -10.41 0.64
CA ILE A 40 1.95 -11.17 -0.16
C ILE A 40 1.24 -12.20 0.72
N GLU A 41 1.97 -12.89 1.59
CA GLU A 41 1.37 -13.85 2.54
C GLU A 41 0.34 -13.17 3.44
N SER A 42 0.70 -12.00 3.98
CA SER A 42 -0.20 -11.24 4.84
C SER A 42 -1.44 -10.77 4.09
N ALA A 43 -1.27 -10.32 2.84
CA ALA A 43 -2.40 -9.90 2.02
C ALA A 43 -3.40 -11.04 1.78
N LYS A 44 -2.88 -12.23 1.52
CA LYS A 44 -3.74 -13.41 1.29
C LYS A 44 -4.45 -13.84 2.56
N LYS A 45 -3.77 -13.77 3.70
CA LYS A 45 -4.31 -14.19 4.99
C LYS A 45 -5.32 -13.18 5.54
N ASN A 46 -4.97 -11.91 5.54
CA ASN A 46 -5.75 -10.87 6.21
C ASN A 46 -6.74 -10.16 5.30
N LYS A 47 -6.57 -10.26 4.00
CA LYS A 47 -7.44 -9.64 2.98
C LYS A 47 -7.67 -8.15 3.25
N PRO A 48 -6.59 -7.34 3.24
CA PRO A 48 -6.73 -5.90 3.50
C PRO A 48 -7.49 -5.21 2.38
N GLU A 49 -8.17 -4.12 2.72
CA GLU A 49 -8.81 -3.26 1.73
C GLU A 49 -7.80 -2.35 1.04
N VAL A 50 -6.69 -2.04 1.72
CA VAL A 50 -5.64 -1.17 1.19
C VAL A 50 -4.28 -1.78 1.45
N VAL A 51 -3.40 -1.77 0.44
CA VAL A 51 -2.00 -2.16 0.60
C VAL A 51 -1.14 -0.97 0.19
N ILE A 52 -0.27 -0.55 1.10
CA ILE A 52 0.71 0.51 0.85
C ILE A 52 2.07 -0.17 0.79
N MET A 53 2.78 -0.02 -0.33
CA MET A 53 4.02 -0.76 -0.53
C MET A 53 5.12 0.11 -1.12
N ASP A 54 6.35 -0.11 -0.66
CA ASP A 54 7.52 0.50 -1.26
C ASP A 54 7.79 -0.14 -2.63
N ILE A 55 8.24 0.65 -3.58
CA ILE A 55 8.62 0.14 -4.91
C ILE A 55 9.86 -0.74 -4.79
N GLN A 56 10.81 -0.36 -3.93
CA GLN A 56 12.05 -1.11 -3.74
C GLN A 56 12.01 -1.88 -2.44
N LEU A 57 12.04 -3.21 -2.54
CA LEU A 57 12.06 -4.11 -1.39
C LEU A 57 13.27 -5.03 -1.51
N PRO A 58 13.73 -5.63 -0.38
CA PRO A 58 14.94 -6.47 -0.42
C PRO A 58 14.84 -7.66 -1.37
N ASP A 59 13.65 -8.24 -1.50
CA ASP A 59 13.43 -9.46 -2.26
C ASP A 59 12.63 -9.30 -3.55
N SER A 60 12.08 -8.12 -3.81
CA SER A 60 11.27 -7.89 -5.00
C SER A 60 10.95 -6.41 -5.16
N SER A 61 10.04 -6.07 -6.04
CA SER A 61 9.59 -4.69 -6.27
C SER A 61 8.09 -4.56 -5.99
N GLY A 62 7.66 -3.33 -5.71
CA GLY A 62 6.25 -3.03 -5.56
C GLY A 62 5.46 -3.33 -6.83
N PHE A 63 6.09 -3.20 -8.00
CA PHE A 63 5.44 -3.53 -9.28
C PHE A 63 5.04 -5.01 -9.34
N GLN A 64 5.92 -5.90 -8.90
CA GLN A 64 5.63 -7.33 -8.88
C GLN A 64 4.56 -7.67 -7.85
N ILE A 65 4.58 -6.99 -6.70
CA ILE A 65 3.53 -7.17 -5.69
C ILE A 65 2.17 -6.75 -6.25
N CYS A 66 2.10 -5.60 -6.93
CA CYS A 66 0.86 -5.14 -7.57
C CYS A 66 0.31 -6.21 -8.51
N GLN A 67 1.17 -6.73 -9.37
CA GLN A 67 0.77 -7.74 -10.33
C GLN A 67 0.22 -8.99 -9.63
N GLU A 68 0.92 -9.45 -8.61
CA GLU A 68 0.51 -10.65 -7.86
C GLU A 68 -0.79 -10.43 -7.09
N LEU A 69 -0.91 -9.32 -6.38
CA LEU A 69 -2.10 -9.05 -5.59
C LEU A 69 -3.32 -8.81 -6.46
N ARG A 70 -3.15 -8.17 -7.60
CA ARG A 70 -4.27 -7.90 -8.51
C ARG A 70 -4.84 -9.19 -9.11
N LYS A 71 -4.03 -10.24 -9.23
CA LYS A 71 -4.52 -11.55 -9.66
C LYS A 71 -5.50 -12.15 -8.65
N HIS A 72 -5.30 -11.84 -7.36
CA HIS A 72 -6.12 -12.41 -6.28
C HIS A 72 -7.26 -11.51 -5.85
N SER A 73 -7.19 -10.22 -6.14
CA SER A 73 -8.22 -9.26 -5.73
C SER A 73 -8.31 -8.11 -6.73
N LYS A 74 -9.51 -7.89 -7.26
CA LYS A 74 -9.77 -6.76 -8.16
C LYS A 74 -10.08 -5.49 -7.37
N ASP A 75 -10.51 -5.63 -6.12
CA ASP A 75 -11.04 -4.52 -5.33
C ASP A 75 -10.04 -3.91 -4.36
N VAL A 76 -8.92 -4.57 -4.09
CA VAL A 76 -7.92 -4.04 -3.18
C VAL A 76 -7.33 -2.74 -3.74
N ILE A 77 -7.16 -1.76 -2.87
CA ILE A 77 -6.53 -0.49 -3.24
C ILE A 77 -5.03 -0.63 -3.06
N LEU A 78 -4.26 -0.37 -4.12
CA LEU A 78 -2.81 -0.53 -4.12
C LEU A 78 -2.15 0.84 -4.26
N ILE A 79 -1.40 1.25 -3.22
CA ILE A 79 -0.69 2.53 -3.18
C ILE A 79 0.80 2.25 -3.14
N MET A 80 1.53 2.84 -4.08
CA MET A 80 2.99 2.72 -4.16
C MET A 80 3.67 3.89 -3.47
N MET A 81 4.68 3.62 -2.65
CA MET A 81 5.53 4.64 -2.05
C MET A 81 6.90 4.61 -2.71
N THR A 82 7.49 5.76 -2.95
CA THR A 82 8.84 5.83 -3.51
C THR A 82 9.60 7.04 -2.98
N GLY A 83 10.89 6.84 -2.68
CA GLY A 83 11.79 7.92 -2.30
C GLY A 83 12.53 8.54 -3.48
N ARG A 84 12.29 8.05 -4.69
CA ARG A 84 12.94 8.56 -5.89
C ARG A 84 11.93 9.04 -6.91
N PHE A 85 12.42 9.86 -7.82
CA PHE A 85 11.61 10.30 -8.95
C PHE A 85 11.30 9.12 -9.88
N LEU A 86 10.05 9.02 -10.31
CA LEU A 86 9.62 8.04 -11.28
C LEU A 86 9.35 8.73 -12.61
N SER A 87 9.82 8.14 -13.69
CA SER A 87 9.50 8.62 -15.04
C SER A 87 8.01 8.37 -15.33
N SER A 88 7.49 9.07 -16.34
CA SER A 88 6.11 8.84 -16.79
C SER A 88 5.90 7.39 -17.22
N GLU A 89 6.92 6.79 -17.84
CA GLU A 89 6.84 5.39 -18.27
C GLU A 89 6.71 4.44 -17.08
N GLU A 90 7.50 4.67 -16.03
CA GLU A 90 7.44 3.85 -14.82
C GLU A 90 6.08 3.96 -14.13
N LYS A 91 5.55 5.19 -14.02
CA LYS A 91 4.23 5.40 -13.43
C LYS A 91 3.14 4.71 -14.23
N THR A 92 3.20 4.85 -15.55
CA THR A 92 2.25 4.22 -16.45
C THR A 92 2.29 2.70 -16.30
N GLN A 93 3.48 2.13 -16.27
CA GLN A 93 3.65 0.69 -16.08
C GLN A 93 3.00 0.21 -14.77
N GLY A 94 3.22 0.95 -13.69
CA GLY A 94 2.63 0.62 -12.40
C GLY A 94 1.11 0.66 -12.42
N PHE A 95 0.53 1.69 -13.05
CA PHE A 95 -0.93 1.76 -13.21
C PHE A 95 -1.46 0.59 -14.04
N GLU A 96 -0.77 0.22 -15.11
CA GLU A 96 -1.15 -0.93 -15.93
C GLU A 96 -1.09 -2.24 -15.15
N LEU A 97 -0.16 -2.35 -14.20
CA LEU A 97 -0.04 -3.52 -13.33
C LEU A 97 -1.03 -3.51 -12.16
N GLY A 98 -1.75 -2.43 -11.97
CA GLY A 98 -2.82 -2.37 -10.99
C GLY A 98 -2.67 -1.38 -9.86
N ALA A 99 -1.64 -0.53 -9.85
CA ALA A 99 -1.50 0.50 -8.84
C ALA A 99 -2.62 1.54 -8.98
N ASP A 100 -3.17 1.97 -7.85
CA ASP A 100 -4.22 2.98 -7.82
C ASP A 100 -3.65 4.38 -7.56
N GLU A 101 -2.50 4.47 -6.88
CA GLU A 101 -1.92 5.75 -6.50
C GLU A 101 -0.43 5.62 -6.22
N TYR A 102 0.28 6.75 -6.32
CA TYR A 102 1.69 6.88 -5.95
C TYR A 102 1.84 7.96 -4.89
N ILE A 103 2.71 7.72 -3.91
CA ILE A 103 3.06 8.71 -2.89
C ILE A 103 4.57 8.81 -2.83
N THR A 104 5.09 10.04 -2.85
CA THR A 104 6.53 10.30 -2.80
C THR A 104 6.98 10.50 -1.36
N LYS A 105 8.05 9.83 -0.96
CA LYS A 105 8.69 10.05 0.34
C LYS A 105 9.61 11.27 0.27
N PRO A 106 9.68 12.12 1.29
CA PRO A 106 8.84 12.10 2.48
C PRO A 106 7.43 12.60 2.19
N PHE A 107 6.44 12.08 2.90
CA PHE A 107 5.05 12.46 2.71
C PHE A 107 4.43 12.92 4.05
N ASP A 108 3.36 13.70 3.95
CA ASP A 108 2.57 14.08 5.10
C ASP A 108 1.57 12.95 5.38
N VAL A 109 1.61 12.40 6.59
CA VAL A 109 0.74 11.27 6.97
C VAL A 109 -0.73 11.63 6.87
N ARG A 110 -1.08 12.90 7.15
CA ARG A 110 -2.46 13.36 7.03
C ARG A 110 -2.93 13.35 5.57
N GLU A 111 -2.03 13.71 4.65
CA GLU A 111 -2.33 13.64 3.22
C GLU A 111 -2.55 12.20 2.79
N LEU A 112 -1.69 11.29 3.22
CA LEU A 112 -1.83 9.87 2.92
C LEU A 112 -3.15 9.32 3.44
N THR A 113 -3.48 9.62 4.69
CA THR A 113 -4.74 9.17 5.31
C THR A 113 -5.95 9.69 4.54
N ALA A 114 -5.92 10.96 4.13
CA ALA A 114 -7.01 11.55 3.34
C ALA A 114 -7.17 10.84 2.00
N ARG A 115 -6.06 10.52 1.32
CA ARG A 115 -6.11 9.78 0.05
C ARG A 115 -6.68 8.37 0.22
N ILE A 116 -6.29 7.68 1.29
CA ILE A 116 -6.83 6.36 1.60
C ILE A 116 -8.35 6.42 1.74
N LYS A 117 -8.83 7.39 2.52
CA LYS A 117 -10.27 7.57 2.74
C LYS A 117 -11.01 7.88 1.45
N GLN A 118 -10.43 8.74 0.61
CA GLN A 118 -11.01 9.07 -0.69
C GLN A 118 -11.12 7.86 -1.59
N LEU A 119 -10.06 7.07 -1.68
CA LEU A 119 -10.05 5.88 -2.52
C LEU A 119 -11.05 4.83 -2.03
N LEU A 120 -11.18 4.67 -0.72
CA LEU A 120 -12.16 3.76 -0.13
C LEU A 120 -13.60 4.20 -0.45
N LEU A 121 -13.87 5.49 -0.40
CA LEU A 121 -15.19 6.01 -0.76
C LEU A 121 -15.54 5.74 -2.22
N ARG A 122 -14.58 5.90 -3.13
CA ARG A 122 -14.80 5.62 -4.54
C ARG A 122 -15.09 4.16 -4.80
N LYS A 123 -14.41 3.26 -4.10
CA LYS A 123 -14.60 1.82 -4.26
C LYS A 123 -15.97 1.35 -3.77
N ASN A 124 -16.56 2.08 -2.81
CA ASN A 124 -17.84 1.70 -2.23
C ASN A 124 -19.05 2.26 -2.99
N LYS A 125 -18.82 2.91 -4.12
CA LYS A 125 -19.91 3.42 -4.97
C LYS A 125 -20.27 2.48 -6.08
#